data_5fede39aa5f7612c872a7a08ae6877b8
#
_entry.id   5fede39aa5f7612c872a7a08ae6877b8
#
_cell.length_a   1.000
_cell.length_b   1.000
_cell.length_c   1.000
_cell.angle_alpha   90.00
_cell.angle_beta   90.00
_cell.angle_gamma   90.00
#
_symmetry.space_group_name_H-M   'P 1'
#
loop_
_entity.id
_entity.type
_entity.pdbx_description
1 polymer ?
#
loop_
_entity_poly.entity_id
_entity_poly.type
_entity_poly.pdbx_seq_one_letter_code
_entity_poly.pdbx_strand_id
1 'polypeptide(L)'
;MFQVRIHGRGGQGVVSAAEMMSTAAFLEGMHAQAFPSFGSERTGAPVVSYCRIDDKEIRLREPILDPDAVIIQDPTLFQALDVFQGLAPGGFVLINSTRSFEELGISQFLDTLPKEHVCAVGATELAVQHVGRPVPNAALLGGFAAITGRLQFKSVDAAIRKKFGGRIGDGNVAAALAAFEAVQAA
;
A
#
# COMPACT_ATOMS: atom_id res chain seq x y z
N MET A 1 0.81 -1.51 -18.06
CA MET A 1 1.57 -1.13 -16.84
C MET A 1 0.60 -0.72 -15.77
N PHE A 2 0.74 -1.24 -14.55
CA PHE A 2 -0.06 -0.86 -13.38
C PHE A 2 0.81 -0.03 -12.43
N GLN A 3 0.33 1.13 -12.02
CA GLN A 3 1.10 2.13 -11.28
C GLN A 3 0.51 2.38 -9.91
N VAL A 4 1.33 2.29 -8.88
CA VAL A 4 0.91 2.45 -7.47
C VAL A 4 1.70 3.58 -6.82
N ARG A 5 0.98 4.43 -6.11
CA ARG A 5 1.55 5.49 -5.27
C ARG A 5 1.19 5.22 -3.81
N ILE A 6 2.21 5.22 -2.96
CA ILE A 6 2.07 4.93 -1.53
C ILE A 6 2.44 6.17 -0.74
N HIS A 7 1.50 6.69 0.03
CA HIS A 7 1.66 7.85 0.88
C HIS A 7 1.74 7.45 2.35
N GLY A 8 2.67 8.03 3.08
CA GLY A 8 2.80 7.83 4.52
C GLY A 8 3.75 8.85 5.13
N ARG A 9 4.29 8.53 6.29
CA ARG A 9 5.28 9.35 7.00
C ARG A 9 6.56 8.56 7.23
N GLY A 10 7.67 9.28 7.38
CA GLY A 10 8.95 8.67 7.74
C GLY A 10 8.83 7.82 8.99
N GLY A 11 9.37 6.58 8.95
CA GLY A 11 9.25 5.59 10.00
C GLY A 11 8.10 4.59 9.85
N GLN A 12 7.18 4.80 8.91
CA GLN A 12 6.05 3.88 8.66
C GLN A 12 6.34 2.79 7.62
N GLY A 13 7.55 2.72 7.10
CA GLY A 13 7.95 1.70 6.13
C GLY A 13 7.35 1.89 4.73
N VAL A 14 7.16 3.14 4.31
CA VAL A 14 6.57 3.50 2.99
C VAL A 14 7.42 2.98 1.83
N VAL A 15 8.73 3.16 1.90
CA VAL A 15 9.67 2.66 0.88
C VAL A 15 9.70 1.14 0.87
N SER A 16 9.75 0.52 2.05
CA SER A 16 9.72 -0.95 2.17
C SER A 16 8.42 -1.56 1.64
N ALA A 17 7.29 -0.86 1.73
CA ALA A 17 6.03 -1.31 1.13
C ALA A 17 6.17 -1.44 -0.40
N ALA A 18 6.71 -0.42 -1.07
CA ALA A 18 6.94 -0.47 -2.51
C ALA A 18 7.95 -1.56 -2.91
N GLU A 19 9.02 -1.73 -2.13
CA GLU A 19 10.03 -2.79 -2.35
C GLU A 19 9.42 -4.20 -2.23
N MET A 20 8.62 -4.46 -1.20
CA MET A 20 7.94 -5.75 -1.03
C MET A 20 6.92 -6.00 -2.15
N MET A 21 6.18 -4.97 -2.57
CA MET A 21 5.25 -5.05 -3.70
C MET A 21 5.99 -5.42 -4.99
N SER A 22 7.09 -4.76 -5.29
CA SER A 22 7.95 -5.06 -6.44
C SER A 22 8.51 -6.49 -6.38
N THR A 23 8.94 -6.94 -5.20
CA THR A 23 9.42 -8.30 -4.99
C THR A 23 8.31 -9.33 -5.23
N ALA A 24 7.11 -9.10 -4.72
CA ALA A 24 5.96 -9.99 -4.94
C ALA A 24 5.62 -10.11 -6.43
N ALA A 25 5.56 -9.00 -7.15
CA ALA A 25 5.32 -8.99 -8.59
C ALA A 25 6.42 -9.75 -9.38
N PHE A 26 7.68 -9.55 -9.00
CA PHE A 26 8.80 -10.26 -9.60
C PHE A 26 8.69 -11.79 -9.40
N LEU A 27 8.26 -12.23 -8.22
CA LEU A 27 8.04 -13.65 -7.92
C LEU A 27 6.92 -14.28 -8.77
N GLU A 28 6.03 -13.47 -9.33
CA GLU A 28 4.99 -13.88 -10.27
C GLU A 28 5.43 -13.80 -11.75
N GLY A 29 6.70 -13.51 -11.99
CA GLY A 29 7.25 -13.40 -13.35
C GLY A 29 6.98 -12.07 -14.03
N MET A 30 6.50 -11.05 -13.27
CA MET A 30 6.27 -9.71 -13.78
C MET A 30 7.56 -8.87 -13.71
N HIS A 31 7.64 -7.84 -14.54
CA HIS A 31 8.60 -6.76 -14.35
C HIS A 31 8.06 -5.78 -13.32
N ALA A 32 8.88 -5.36 -12.39
CA ALA A 32 8.49 -4.41 -11.36
C ALA A 32 9.61 -3.42 -11.02
N GLN A 33 9.21 -2.21 -10.65
CA GLN A 33 10.13 -1.15 -10.27
C GLN A 33 9.57 -0.44 -9.05
N ALA A 34 10.35 -0.39 -7.98
CA ALA A 34 10.03 0.37 -6.77
C ALA A 34 11.07 1.47 -6.53
N PHE A 35 10.63 2.67 -6.20
CA PHE A 35 11.52 3.78 -5.89
C PHE A 35 10.82 4.82 -4.98
N PRO A 36 11.58 5.51 -4.10
CA PRO A 36 11.05 6.59 -3.28
C PRO A 36 10.95 7.89 -4.11
N SER A 37 10.13 8.81 -3.64
CA SER A 37 10.26 10.21 -4.07
C SER A 37 11.57 10.78 -3.53
N PHE A 38 12.27 11.56 -4.37
CA PHE A 38 13.52 12.21 -3.97
C PHE A 38 13.20 13.38 -3.03
N GLY A 39 13.62 13.28 -1.78
CA GLY A 39 13.52 14.28 -0.74
C GLY A 39 14.24 13.81 0.52
N SER A 40 14.59 14.74 1.44
CA SER A 40 15.20 14.34 2.70
C SER A 40 14.17 13.62 3.57
N GLU A 41 14.36 12.33 3.72
CA GLU A 41 13.56 11.50 4.62
C GLU A 41 13.81 11.94 6.07
N ARG A 42 12.77 12.41 6.75
CA ARG A 42 12.79 12.73 8.17
C ARG A 42 11.67 11.97 8.86
N THR A 43 11.94 11.47 10.06
CA THR A 43 10.91 10.82 10.88
C THR A 43 9.69 11.74 11.02
N GLY A 44 8.50 11.22 10.69
CA GLY A 44 7.25 11.95 10.75
C GLY A 44 6.94 12.85 9.54
N ALA A 45 7.92 13.19 8.69
CA ALA A 45 7.66 13.97 7.49
C ALA A 45 6.89 13.14 6.46
N PRO A 46 6.04 13.76 5.59
CA PRO A 46 5.40 13.06 4.48
C PRO A 46 6.41 12.40 3.56
N VAL A 47 6.17 11.14 3.24
CA VAL A 47 6.98 10.32 2.32
C VAL A 47 6.06 9.70 1.28
N VAL A 48 6.51 9.69 0.04
CA VAL A 48 5.84 9.01 -1.07
C VAL A 48 6.79 7.98 -1.67
N SER A 49 6.31 6.79 -1.94
CA SER A 49 7.00 5.80 -2.75
C SER A 49 6.13 5.32 -3.89
N TYR A 50 6.78 4.77 -4.89
CA TYR A 50 6.15 4.37 -6.14
C TYR A 50 6.48 2.91 -6.45
N CYS A 51 5.52 2.21 -7.06
CA CYS A 51 5.74 0.90 -7.65
C CYS A 51 5.06 0.81 -9.02
N ARG A 52 5.80 0.36 -10.02
CA ARG A 52 5.27 0.00 -11.34
C ARG A 52 5.35 -1.50 -11.52
N ILE A 53 4.30 -2.09 -12.07
CA ILE A 53 4.21 -3.52 -12.39
C ILE A 53 3.76 -3.67 -13.84
N ASP A 54 4.47 -4.46 -14.63
CA ASP A 54 4.15 -4.69 -16.04
C ASP A 54 4.53 -6.11 -16.47
N ASP A 55 3.97 -6.58 -17.57
CA ASP A 55 4.39 -7.80 -18.26
C ASP A 55 5.65 -7.56 -19.13
N LYS A 56 6.04 -6.29 -19.31
CA LYS A 56 7.19 -5.85 -20.13
C LYS A 56 8.21 -5.09 -19.31
N GLU A 57 9.43 -5.01 -19.82
CA GLU A 57 10.52 -4.24 -19.21
C GLU A 57 10.11 -2.77 -18.99
N ILE A 58 10.29 -2.29 -17.75
CA ILE A 58 9.94 -0.93 -17.34
C ILE A 58 11.19 -0.05 -17.49
N ARG A 59 11.11 0.95 -18.37
CA ARG A 59 12.21 1.90 -18.65
C ARG A 59 11.98 3.29 -18.07
N LEU A 60 10.75 3.58 -17.61
CA LEU A 60 10.39 4.85 -16.97
C LEU A 60 11.06 4.99 -15.61
N ARG A 61 11.54 6.20 -15.29
CA ARG A 61 12.19 6.52 -14.00
C ARG A 61 11.60 7.76 -13.33
N GLU A 62 10.61 8.36 -13.91
CA GLU A 62 9.90 9.54 -13.42
C GLU A 62 8.88 9.17 -12.32
N PRO A 63 8.55 10.11 -11.43
CA PRO A 63 7.47 9.95 -10.46
C PRO A 63 6.16 9.54 -11.13
N ILE A 64 5.32 8.82 -10.40
CA ILE A 64 3.98 8.42 -10.87
C ILE A 64 3.02 9.58 -10.59
N LEU A 65 2.60 10.28 -11.64
CA LEU A 65 1.62 11.36 -11.55
C LEU A 65 0.18 10.84 -11.65
N ASP A 66 -0.04 9.82 -12.48
CA ASP A 66 -1.35 9.23 -12.75
C ASP A 66 -1.37 7.77 -12.26
N PRO A 67 -1.56 7.52 -10.94
CA PRO A 67 -1.58 6.16 -10.40
C PRO A 67 -2.90 5.44 -10.72
N ASP A 68 -2.81 4.12 -10.89
CA ASP A 68 -3.97 3.21 -10.94
C ASP A 68 -4.44 2.82 -9.53
N ALA A 69 -3.56 2.92 -8.55
CA ALA A 69 -3.88 2.67 -7.15
C ALA A 69 -3.13 3.62 -6.22
N VAL A 70 -3.80 4.04 -5.15
CA VAL A 70 -3.22 4.84 -4.08
C VAL A 70 -3.38 4.10 -2.75
N ILE A 71 -2.28 3.96 -2.01
CA ILE A 71 -2.26 3.41 -0.65
C ILE A 71 -1.92 4.54 0.32
N ILE A 72 -2.78 4.76 1.32
CA ILE A 72 -2.60 5.78 2.35
C ILE A 72 -2.26 5.09 3.67
N GLN A 73 -0.98 5.13 4.05
CA GLN A 73 -0.51 4.57 5.31
C GLN A 73 -0.83 5.45 6.52
N ASP A 74 -0.96 6.76 6.29
CA ASP A 74 -1.27 7.73 7.35
C ASP A 74 -2.39 8.67 6.92
N PRO A 75 -3.62 8.51 7.47
CA PRO A 75 -4.76 9.32 7.10
C PRO A 75 -4.66 10.78 7.53
N THR A 76 -3.72 11.16 8.41
CA THR A 76 -3.49 12.56 8.74
C THR A 76 -2.98 13.38 7.54
N LEU A 77 -2.49 12.70 6.50
CA LEU A 77 -2.04 13.35 5.26
C LEU A 77 -3.17 13.98 4.46
N PHE A 78 -4.43 13.57 4.64
CA PHE A 78 -5.59 14.20 3.97
C PHE A 78 -5.72 15.70 4.26
N GLN A 79 -5.20 16.16 5.41
CA GLN A 79 -5.24 17.58 5.79
C GLN A 79 -4.11 18.42 5.18
N ALA A 80 -3.05 17.75 4.71
CA ALA A 80 -1.81 18.42 4.29
C ALA A 80 -1.55 18.29 2.78
N LEU A 81 -2.07 17.25 2.14
CA LEU A 81 -1.75 16.89 0.77
C LEU A 81 -2.99 16.42 0.02
N ASP A 82 -3.06 16.72 -1.28
CA ASP A 82 -3.99 16.04 -2.19
C ASP A 82 -3.42 14.68 -2.59
N VAL A 83 -3.65 13.67 -1.74
CA VAL A 83 -3.13 12.31 -1.94
C VAL A 83 -3.80 11.59 -3.11
N PHE A 84 -4.95 12.06 -3.58
CA PHE A 84 -5.71 11.47 -4.68
C PHE A 84 -5.40 12.11 -6.04
N GLN A 85 -4.59 13.17 -6.06
CA GLN A 85 -4.26 13.87 -7.30
C GLN A 85 -3.79 12.89 -8.39
N GLY A 86 -4.41 12.96 -9.56
CA GLY A 86 -4.06 12.15 -10.72
C GLY A 86 -4.52 10.69 -10.65
N LEU A 87 -5.26 10.26 -9.62
CA LEU A 87 -5.79 8.90 -9.58
C LEU A 87 -6.63 8.62 -10.82
N ALA A 88 -6.33 7.52 -11.51
CA ALA A 88 -7.03 7.13 -12.72
C ALA A 88 -8.53 6.94 -12.47
N PRO A 89 -9.40 7.24 -13.45
CA PRO A 89 -10.82 6.93 -13.35
C PRO A 89 -11.02 5.45 -13.06
N GLY A 90 -11.80 5.14 -12.01
CA GLY A 90 -11.97 3.77 -11.53
C GLY A 90 -10.74 3.17 -10.83
N GLY A 91 -9.79 3.99 -10.42
CA GLY A 91 -8.61 3.56 -9.67
C GLY A 91 -8.94 2.99 -8.28
N PHE A 92 -7.95 2.36 -7.66
CA PHE A 92 -8.10 1.72 -6.35
C PHE A 92 -7.59 2.63 -5.23
N VAL A 93 -8.29 2.61 -4.09
CA VAL A 93 -7.90 3.35 -2.88
C VAL A 93 -7.92 2.41 -1.68
N LEU A 94 -6.78 2.26 -1.02
CA LEU A 94 -6.64 1.51 0.23
C LEU A 94 -6.14 2.43 1.33
N ILE A 95 -6.85 2.49 2.45
CA ILE A 95 -6.59 3.42 3.54
C ILE A 95 -6.32 2.66 4.84
N ASN A 96 -5.25 3.02 5.53
CA ASN A 96 -4.99 2.57 6.89
C ASN A 96 -5.85 3.35 7.88
N SER A 97 -7.03 2.86 8.19
CA SER A 97 -7.93 3.49 9.16
C SER A 97 -8.98 2.52 9.67
N THR A 98 -9.39 2.71 10.92
CA THR A 98 -10.59 2.11 11.53
C THR A 98 -11.78 3.07 11.55
N ARG A 99 -11.58 4.33 11.10
CA ARG A 99 -12.61 5.36 11.03
C ARG A 99 -13.35 5.28 9.70
N SER A 100 -14.59 5.73 9.68
CA SER A 100 -15.37 5.83 8.45
C SER A 100 -14.84 6.90 7.49
N PHE A 101 -15.22 6.83 6.23
CA PHE A 101 -14.81 7.82 5.23
C PHE A 101 -15.40 9.21 5.50
N GLU A 102 -16.58 9.27 6.13
CA GLU A 102 -17.20 10.51 6.61
C GLU A 102 -16.36 11.17 7.71
N GLU A 103 -15.92 10.39 8.70
CA GLU A 103 -15.07 10.87 9.77
C GLU A 103 -13.70 11.32 9.30
N LEU A 104 -13.22 10.75 8.18
CA LEU A 104 -11.99 11.15 7.50
C LEU A 104 -12.17 12.36 6.58
N GLY A 105 -13.44 12.75 6.27
CA GLY A 105 -13.75 13.88 5.41
C GLY A 105 -13.49 13.65 3.92
N ILE A 106 -13.48 12.38 3.46
CA ILE A 106 -13.11 11.99 2.09
C ILE A 106 -14.23 11.29 1.31
N SER A 107 -15.41 11.11 1.90
CA SER A 107 -16.54 10.39 1.28
C SER A 107 -16.89 10.95 -0.08
N GLN A 108 -16.98 12.28 -0.22
CA GLN A 108 -17.38 12.93 -1.47
C GLN A 108 -16.46 12.54 -2.65
N PHE A 109 -15.16 12.42 -2.42
CA PHE A 109 -14.24 11.97 -3.45
C PHE A 109 -14.42 10.47 -3.71
N LEU A 110 -14.47 9.65 -2.66
CA LEU A 110 -14.55 8.20 -2.78
C LEU A 110 -15.85 7.73 -3.44
N ASP A 111 -16.95 8.47 -3.29
CA ASP A 111 -18.25 8.20 -3.96
C ASP A 111 -18.15 8.31 -5.50
N THR A 112 -17.09 8.90 -6.03
CA THR A 112 -16.84 8.96 -7.48
C THR A 112 -16.20 7.67 -8.04
N LEU A 113 -15.74 6.78 -7.15
CA LEU A 113 -15.06 5.54 -7.50
C LEU A 113 -16.01 4.33 -7.35
N PRO A 114 -15.74 3.21 -8.05
CA PRO A 114 -16.43 1.95 -7.79
C PRO A 114 -16.27 1.55 -6.31
N LYS A 115 -17.35 1.14 -5.67
CA LYS A 115 -17.33 0.81 -4.23
C LYS A 115 -16.36 -0.33 -3.89
N GLU A 116 -16.25 -1.31 -4.78
CA GLU A 116 -15.34 -2.45 -4.67
C GLU A 116 -13.85 -2.06 -4.85
N HIS A 117 -13.56 -0.85 -5.30
CA HIS A 117 -12.21 -0.34 -5.45
C HIS A 117 -11.74 0.51 -4.27
N VAL A 118 -12.56 0.66 -3.25
CA VAL A 118 -12.28 1.52 -2.09
C VAL A 118 -12.41 0.73 -0.81
N CYS A 119 -11.36 0.69 0.00
CA CYS A 119 -11.39 0.01 1.29
C CYS A 119 -10.55 0.73 2.34
N ALA A 120 -11.00 0.67 3.59
CA ALA A 120 -10.19 1.00 4.76
C ALA A 120 -9.96 -0.26 5.59
N VAL A 121 -8.76 -0.41 6.12
CA VAL A 121 -8.38 -1.50 7.03
C VAL A 121 -7.48 -0.96 8.14
N GLY A 122 -7.72 -1.39 9.39
CA GLY A 122 -6.90 -1.04 10.54
C GLY A 122 -5.54 -1.72 10.52
N ALA A 123 -4.70 -1.38 9.53
CA ALA A 123 -3.42 -2.02 9.30
C ALA A 123 -2.41 -1.77 10.43
N THR A 124 -2.47 -0.61 11.08
CA THR A 124 -1.65 -0.30 12.26
C THR A 124 -2.02 -1.20 13.43
N GLU A 125 -3.30 -1.38 13.70
CA GLU A 125 -3.81 -2.25 14.75
C GLU A 125 -3.40 -3.71 14.51
N LEU A 126 -3.51 -4.19 13.28
CA LEU A 126 -3.04 -5.53 12.89
C LEU A 126 -1.53 -5.68 13.06
N ALA A 127 -0.75 -4.68 12.70
CA ALA A 127 0.70 -4.69 12.90
C ALA A 127 1.07 -4.72 14.40
N VAL A 128 0.40 -3.95 15.22
CA VAL A 128 0.60 -3.99 16.70
C VAL A 128 0.23 -5.36 17.26
N GLN A 129 -0.89 -5.92 16.83
CA GLN A 129 -1.36 -7.23 17.29
C GLN A 129 -0.41 -8.38 16.94
N HIS A 130 0.11 -8.41 15.71
CA HIS A 130 0.89 -9.55 15.21
C HIS A 130 2.41 -9.37 15.30
N VAL A 131 2.89 -8.11 15.29
CA VAL A 131 4.33 -7.79 15.27
C VAL A 131 4.76 -7.03 16.52
N GLY A 132 3.83 -6.36 17.22
CA GLY A 132 4.12 -5.51 18.36
C GLY A 132 4.65 -4.12 18.01
N ARG A 133 4.53 -3.70 16.76
CA ARG A 133 4.99 -2.39 16.27
C ARG A 133 3.94 -1.75 15.35
N PRO A 134 3.71 -0.42 15.43
CA PRO A 134 2.72 0.27 14.61
C PRO A 134 3.25 0.59 13.19
N VAL A 135 3.71 -0.42 12.45
CA VAL A 135 4.24 -0.29 11.09
C VAL A 135 3.31 -1.01 10.12
N PRO A 136 2.39 -0.28 9.44
CA PRO A 136 1.27 -0.86 8.70
C PRO A 136 1.63 -1.44 7.33
N ASN A 137 2.86 -1.30 6.86
CA ASN A 137 3.27 -1.56 5.48
C ASN A 137 2.96 -2.99 4.98
N ALA A 138 3.29 -4.02 5.76
CA ALA A 138 3.04 -5.41 5.37
C ALA A 138 1.53 -5.73 5.37
N ALA A 139 0.79 -5.26 6.38
CA ALA A 139 -0.66 -5.44 6.43
C ALA A 139 -1.34 -4.77 5.22
N LEU A 140 -0.95 -3.54 4.86
CA LEU A 140 -1.48 -2.85 3.69
C LEU A 140 -1.12 -3.55 2.38
N LEU A 141 0.03 -4.21 2.29
CA LEU A 141 0.37 -5.00 1.11
C LEU A 141 -0.58 -6.21 0.96
N GLY A 142 -0.96 -6.86 2.05
CA GLY A 142 -2.01 -7.88 2.05
C GLY A 142 -3.36 -7.34 1.58
N GLY A 143 -3.80 -6.20 2.14
CA GLY A 143 -5.01 -5.51 1.71
C GLY A 143 -4.98 -5.09 0.23
N PHE A 144 -3.83 -4.62 -0.26
CA PHE A 144 -3.64 -4.28 -1.67
C PHE A 144 -3.82 -5.50 -2.60
N ALA A 145 -3.27 -6.63 -2.23
CA ALA A 145 -3.44 -7.87 -2.99
C ALA A 145 -4.93 -8.27 -3.08
N ALA A 146 -5.67 -8.14 -1.97
CA ALA A 146 -7.09 -8.44 -1.91
C ALA A 146 -7.95 -7.50 -2.78
N ILE A 147 -7.76 -6.18 -2.64
CA ILE A 147 -8.62 -5.20 -3.32
C ILE A 147 -8.35 -5.12 -4.82
N THR A 148 -7.09 -5.28 -5.24
CA THR A 148 -6.73 -5.14 -6.66
C THR A 148 -6.71 -6.45 -7.43
N GLY A 149 -6.52 -7.58 -6.76
CA GLY A 149 -6.25 -8.86 -7.41
C GLY A 149 -4.97 -8.89 -8.27
N ARG A 150 -4.09 -7.88 -8.14
CA ARG A 150 -2.88 -7.77 -8.96
C ARG A 150 -1.73 -8.64 -8.49
N LEU A 151 -1.77 -9.05 -7.22
CA LEU A 151 -0.78 -9.93 -6.62
C LEU A 151 -1.50 -11.08 -5.92
N GLN A 152 -0.94 -12.27 -6.02
CA GLN A 152 -1.39 -13.42 -5.23
C GLN A 152 -0.86 -13.29 -3.79
N PHE A 153 -1.66 -13.66 -2.80
CA PHE A 153 -1.22 -13.60 -1.41
C PHE A 153 0.04 -14.44 -1.15
N LYS A 154 0.18 -15.57 -1.83
CA LYS A 154 1.40 -16.41 -1.77
C LYS A 154 2.67 -15.63 -2.10
N SER A 155 2.61 -14.75 -3.08
CA SER A 155 3.76 -13.92 -3.48
C SER A 155 4.02 -12.79 -2.49
N VAL A 156 2.96 -12.24 -1.90
CA VAL A 156 3.04 -11.28 -0.80
C VAL A 156 3.72 -11.91 0.42
N ASP A 157 3.29 -13.10 0.85
CA ASP A 157 3.92 -13.86 1.94
C ASP A 157 5.43 -14.04 1.67
N ALA A 158 5.79 -14.55 0.49
CA ALA A 158 7.18 -14.77 0.13
C ALA A 158 8.02 -13.47 0.12
N ALA A 159 7.46 -12.36 -0.37
CA ALA A 159 8.11 -11.05 -0.37
C ALA A 159 8.34 -10.52 1.05
N ILE A 160 7.35 -10.66 1.93
CA ILE A 160 7.45 -10.28 3.35
C ILE A 160 8.54 -11.10 4.04
N ARG A 161 8.57 -12.41 3.86
CA ARG A 161 9.58 -13.29 4.46
C ARG A 161 10.99 -13.02 3.94
N LYS A 162 11.11 -12.59 2.69
CA LYS A 162 12.39 -12.18 2.11
C LYS A 162 12.91 -10.87 2.74
N LYS A 163 12.01 -9.96 3.10
CA LYS A 163 12.34 -8.67 3.73
C LYS A 163 12.59 -8.82 5.23
N PHE A 164 11.73 -9.59 5.91
CA PHE A 164 11.75 -9.79 7.35
C PHE A 164 11.93 -11.28 7.68
N GLY A 165 13.08 -11.64 8.24
CA GLY A 165 13.36 -13.02 8.63
C GLY A 165 12.68 -13.44 9.92
N GLY A 166 12.58 -14.75 10.14
CA GLY A 166 12.19 -15.36 11.41
C GLY A 166 10.84 -14.91 11.95
N ARG A 167 10.75 -14.75 13.26
CA ARG A 167 9.50 -14.40 13.97
C ARG A 167 8.90 -13.06 13.51
N ILE A 168 9.73 -12.09 13.13
CA ILE A 168 9.25 -10.80 12.62
C ILE A 168 8.56 -11.01 11.27
N GLY A 169 9.13 -11.83 10.39
CA GLY A 169 8.52 -12.22 9.12
C GLY A 169 7.18 -12.92 9.33
N ASP A 170 7.12 -13.89 10.25
CA ASP A 170 5.86 -14.60 10.57
C ASP A 170 4.76 -13.64 11.04
N GLY A 171 5.09 -12.71 11.94
CA GLY A 171 4.16 -11.70 12.42
C GLY A 171 3.66 -10.77 11.32
N ASN A 172 4.55 -10.31 10.45
CA ASN A 172 4.17 -9.45 9.31
C ASN A 172 3.29 -10.20 8.29
N VAL A 173 3.56 -11.49 8.03
CA VAL A 173 2.68 -12.33 7.19
C VAL A 173 1.31 -12.50 7.83
N ALA A 174 1.24 -12.74 9.14
CA ALA A 174 -0.03 -12.85 9.85
C ALA A 174 -0.85 -11.55 9.78
N ALA A 175 -0.21 -10.39 9.94
CA ALA A 175 -0.85 -9.09 9.78
C ALA A 175 -1.35 -8.86 8.34
N ALA A 176 -0.54 -9.26 7.34
CA ALA A 176 -0.91 -9.15 5.93
C ALA A 176 -2.09 -10.08 5.57
N LEU A 177 -2.12 -11.30 6.11
CA LEU A 177 -3.23 -12.24 5.90
C LEU A 177 -4.53 -11.71 6.53
N ALA A 178 -4.47 -11.21 7.76
CA ALA A 178 -5.63 -10.64 8.43
C ALA A 178 -6.20 -9.43 7.66
N ALA A 179 -5.33 -8.57 7.12
CA ALA A 179 -5.77 -7.45 6.26
C ALA A 179 -6.34 -7.93 4.93
N PHE A 180 -5.75 -8.94 4.30
CA PHE A 180 -6.26 -9.56 3.07
C PHE A 180 -7.68 -10.09 3.27
N GLU A 181 -7.90 -10.87 4.32
CA GLU A 181 -9.21 -11.43 4.65
C GLU A 181 -10.24 -10.35 5.00
N ALA A 182 -9.85 -9.33 5.76
CA ALA A 182 -10.72 -8.21 6.11
C ALA A 182 -11.19 -7.44 4.87
N VAL A 183 -10.30 -7.20 3.92
CA VAL A 183 -10.62 -6.49 2.66
C VAL A 183 -11.50 -7.37 1.75
N GLN A 184 -11.29 -8.69 1.71
CA GLN A 184 -12.16 -9.59 0.94
C GLN A 184 -13.58 -9.70 1.51
N ALA A 185 -13.76 -9.45 2.80
CA ALA A 185 -15.05 -9.53 3.48
C ALA A 185 -15.84 -8.21 3.45
N ALA A 186 -15.21 -7.12 3.04
CA ALA A 186 -15.83 -5.78 3.00
C ALA A 186 -16.62 -5.54 1.72
#